data_0c53cecc09e703f29cafaf7d3e80a9a2
#
_entry.id   0c53cecc09e703f29cafaf7d3e80a9a2
#
_cell.length_a   1.000
_cell.length_b   1.000
_cell.length_c   1.000
_cell.angle_alpha   90.00
_cell.angle_beta   90.00
_cell.angle_gamma   90.00
#
_symmetry.space_group_name_H-M   'P 1'
#
loop_
_entity.id
_entity.type
_entity.pdbx_description
1 polymer ?
#
loop_
_entity_poly.entity_id
_entity_poly.type
_entity_poly.pdbx_seq_one_letter_code
_entity_poly.pdbx_strand_id
1 'polypeptide(L)'
;KFVSLGQSADYYKNLSTLFGNMITSVLYSLKDASFFSEISDEFENFDLFKKSLIREDSAERMHRIAKPMIHGVDLENLYSFKYNFHPKYADTSVLVSFNFSGDEYLPQRMIALIGKNGAGKTQLLTSLPLDIANKNSKALLPHIPVYSKVIAVSYSTFDNFTLPKKTSDFNYVYCGLRDEQGNVRSKKGQLQKFHNTWKKIEKQK
;
A
#
# COMPACT_ATOMS: atom_id res chain seq x y z
N LYS A 1 4.81 0.59 -29.88
CA LYS A 1 5.28 -0.04 -28.62
C LYS A 1 4.07 -0.60 -27.88
N PHE A 2 4.21 -1.73 -27.19
CA PHE A 2 3.19 -2.31 -26.35
C PHE A 2 3.78 -2.67 -24.98
N VAL A 3 2.93 -2.80 -23.99
CA VAL A 3 3.23 -3.22 -22.63
C VAL A 3 2.09 -4.12 -22.13
N SER A 4 2.39 -5.13 -21.35
CA SER A 4 1.40 -6.01 -20.77
C SER A 4 1.57 -6.11 -19.24
N LEU A 5 0.54 -6.65 -18.58
CA LEU A 5 0.53 -6.93 -17.17
C LEU A 5 -0.49 -8.04 -16.89
N GLY A 6 -0.07 -9.10 -16.23
CA GLY A 6 -0.99 -10.11 -15.73
C GLY A 6 -1.88 -9.55 -14.63
N GLN A 7 -3.20 -9.79 -14.72
CA GLN A 7 -4.20 -9.21 -13.83
C GLN A 7 -4.46 -10.05 -12.58
N SER A 8 -3.95 -11.30 -12.52
CA SER A 8 -4.20 -12.22 -11.40
C SER A 8 -2.98 -13.03 -11.01
N ALA A 9 -2.94 -13.48 -9.76
CA ALA A 9 -1.89 -14.39 -9.28
C ALA A 9 -1.88 -15.72 -10.04
N ASP A 10 -3.05 -16.23 -10.42
CA ASP A 10 -3.17 -17.50 -11.13
C ASP A 10 -2.55 -17.44 -12.54
N TYR A 11 -2.63 -16.29 -13.20
CA TYR A 11 -1.93 -16.07 -14.47
C TYR A 11 -0.43 -16.35 -14.34
N TYR A 12 0.23 -15.74 -13.36
CA TYR A 12 1.68 -15.90 -13.16
C TYR A 12 2.04 -17.29 -12.64
N LYS A 13 1.22 -17.89 -11.77
CA LYS A 13 1.42 -19.26 -11.29
C LYS A 13 1.33 -20.28 -12.43
N ASN A 14 0.31 -20.15 -13.27
CA ASN A 14 0.12 -21.02 -14.43
C ASN A 14 1.27 -20.87 -15.43
N LEU A 15 1.71 -19.65 -15.73
CA LEU A 15 2.89 -19.44 -16.57
C LEU A 15 4.15 -20.05 -15.96
N SER A 16 4.36 -19.89 -14.65
CA SER A 16 5.49 -20.50 -13.95
C SER A 16 5.48 -22.04 -14.04
N THR A 17 4.29 -22.63 -13.89
CA THR A 17 4.12 -24.09 -14.00
C THR A 17 4.36 -24.58 -15.41
N LEU A 18 3.89 -23.85 -16.43
CA LEU A 18 4.01 -24.26 -17.84
C LEU A 18 5.41 -24.08 -18.39
N PHE A 19 6.08 -23.00 -18.05
CA PHE A 19 7.34 -22.60 -18.68
C PHE A 19 8.58 -22.80 -17.78
N GLY A 20 8.39 -23.05 -16.48
CA GLY A 20 9.48 -23.27 -15.54
C GLY A 20 10.56 -22.18 -15.66
N ASN A 21 11.81 -22.60 -15.90
CA ASN A 21 12.95 -21.67 -16.03
C ASN A 21 12.86 -20.72 -17.22
N MET A 22 12.00 -20.99 -18.22
CA MET A 22 11.80 -20.13 -19.38
C MET A 22 10.81 -18.98 -19.13
N ILE A 23 10.17 -18.92 -17.97
CA ILE A 23 9.15 -17.92 -17.67
C ILE A 23 9.66 -16.48 -17.84
N THR A 24 10.90 -16.20 -17.47
CA THR A 24 11.53 -14.88 -17.63
C THR A 24 11.57 -14.46 -19.09
N SER A 25 11.95 -15.36 -20.00
CA SER A 25 12.00 -15.08 -21.43
C SER A 25 10.60 -14.87 -22.02
N VAL A 26 9.61 -15.64 -21.57
CA VAL A 26 8.21 -15.48 -21.97
C VAL A 26 7.68 -14.11 -21.54
N LEU A 27 7.85 -13.74 -20.26
CA LEU A 27 7.41 -12.44 -19.72
C LEU A 27 8.13 -11.27 -20.38
N TYR A 28 9.41 -11.43 -20.75
CA TYR A 28 10.13 -10.41 -21.52
C TYR A 28 9.55 -10.22 -22.92
N SER A 29 9.22 -11.32 -23.59
CA SER A 29 8.58 -11.27 -24.92
C SER A 29 7.20 -10.64 -24.87
N LEU A 30 6.46 -10.84 -23.78
CA LEU A 30 5.18 -10.22 -23.53
C LEU A 30 5.28 -8.77 -23.05
N LYS A 31 6.49 -8.25 -22.83
CA LYS A 31 6.71 -6.91 -22.28
C LYS A 31 5.96 -6.69 -20.95
N ASP A 32 6.10 -7.65 -20.04
CA ASP A 32 5.40 -7.61 -18.76
C ASP A 32 6.02 -6.57 -17.82
N ALA A 33 5.22 -5.56 -17.43
CA ALA A 33 5.66 -4.44 -16.61
C ALA A 33 5.87 -4.80 -15.13
N SER A 34 5.30 -5.92 -14.65
CA SER A 34 5.49 -6.34 -13.27
C SER A 34 6.84 -7.01 -13.03
N PHE A 35 7.41 -7.58 -14.08
CA PHE A 35 8.64 -8.36 -13.98
C PHE A 35 9.89 -7.54 -14.30
N PHE A 36 9.76 -6.58 -15.20
CA PHE A 36 10.87 -5.76 -15.72
C PHE A 36 10.63 -4.29 -15.40
N SER A 37 11.44 -3.74 -14.47
CA SER A 37 11.35 -2.35 -14.06
C SER A 37 11.59 -1.38 -15.21
N GLU A 38 12.54 -1.69 -16.10
CA GLU A 38 12.82 -0.87 -17.29
C GLU A 38 11.60 -0.73 -18.21
N ILE A 39 10.76 -1.77 -18.30
CA ILE A 39 9.50 -1.71 -19.07
C ILE A 39 8.48 -0.86 -18.31
N SER A 40 8.35 -1.05 -17.00
CA SER A 40 7.47 -0.24 -16.18
C SER A 40 7.81 1.24 -16.25
N ASP A 41 9.08 1.60 -16.05
CA ASP A 41 9.58 2.97 -16.04
C ASP A 41 9.35 3.70 -17.38
N GLU A 42 9.42 2.96 -18.50
CA GLU A 42 9.11 3.50 -19.84
C GLU A 42 7.65 3.90 -19.99
N PHE A 43 6.72 3.15 -19.37
CA PHE A 43 5.28 3.30 -19.61
C PHE A 43 4.51 3.92 -18.47
N GLU A 44 5.04 3.95 -17.23
CA GLU A 44 4.30 4.38 -16.03
C GLU A 44 3.77 5.82 -16.07
N ASN A 45 4.39 6.69 -16.87
CA ASN A 45 3.97 8.09 -17.02
C ASN A 45 2.82 8.27 -18.02
N PHE A 46 2.47 7.25 -18.81
CA PHE A 46 1.38 7.33 -19.76
C PHE A 46 0.02 7.14 -19.08
N ASP A 47 -0.92 7.99 -19.43
CA ASP A 47 -2.30 7.93 -18.94
C ASP A 47 -2.97 6.58 -19.21
N LEU A 48 -2.68 5.96 -20.37
CA LEU A 48 -3.20 4.64 -20.73
C LEU A 48 -2.69 3.54 -19.80
N PHE A 49 -1.43 3.60 -19.37
CA PHE A 49 -0.87 2.66 -18.42
C PHE A 49 -1.65 2.72 -17.10
N LYS A 50 -1.86 3.92 -16.56
CA LYS A 50 -2.56 4.14 -15.28
C LYS A 50 -4.06 3.87 -15.34
N LYS A 51 -4.71 4.28 -16.43
CA LYS A 51 -6.19 4.24 -16.56
C LYS A 51 -6.72 2.95 -17.17
N SER A 52 -5.89 2.21 -17.91
CA SER A 52 -6.28 0.98 -18.59
C SER A 52 -5.60 -0.25 -18.00
N LEU A 53 -4.27 -0.25 -17.92
CA LEU A 53 -3.51 -1.43 -17.50
C LEU A 53 -3.54 -1.63 -15.98
N ILE A 54 -3.35 -0.55 -15.20
CA ILE A 54 -3.37 -0.58 -13.72
C ILE A 54 -4.69 0.04 -13.19
N ARG A 55 -5.79 -0.23 -13.87
CA ARG A 55 -7.10 0.35 -13.53
C ARG A 55 -7.67 -0.19 -12.23
N GLU A 56 -7.45 -1.46 -11.96
CA GLU A 56 -8.01 -2.18 -10.81
C GLU A 56 -6.96 -2.44 -9.72
N ASP A 57 -7.39 -2.51 -8.47
CA ASP A 57 -6.52 -2.81 -7.33
C ASP A 57 -5.79 -4.16 -7.48
N SER A 58 -6.41 -5.13 -8.18
CA SER A 58 -5.81 -6.42 -8.52
C SER A 58 -4.60 -6.27 -9.42
N ALA A 59 -4.71 -5.46 -10.48
CA ALA A 59 -3.62 -5.18 -11.41
C ALA A 59 -2.48 -4.42 -10.73
N GLU A 60 -2.80 -3.42 -9.93
CA GLU A 60 -1.81 -2.68 -9.14
C GLU A 60 -1.06 -3.59 -8.18
N ARG A 61 -1.77 -4.52 -7.54
CA ARG A 61 -1.16 -5.54 -6.69
C ARG A 61 -0.21 -6.43 -7.48
N MET A 62 -0.64 -6.99 -8.63
CA MET A 62 0.21 -7.84 -9.45
C MET A 62 1.45 -7.12 -9.97
N HIS A 63 1.33 -5.86 -10.36
CA HIS A 63 2.46 -5.05 -10.77
C HIS A 63 3.59 -5.02 -9.72
N ARG A 64 3.27 -5.15 -8.44
CA ARG A 64 4.25 -5.11 -7.34
C ARG A 64 4.73 -6.48 -6.88
N ILE A 65 3.85 -7.50 -6.89
CA ILE A 65 4.14 -8.77 -6.24
C ILE A 65 4.41 -9.93 -7.20
N ALA A 66 4.13 -9.78 -8.51
CA ALA A 66 4.27 -10.90 -9.44
C ALA A 66 5.71 -11.42 -9.53
N LYS A 67 6.70 -10.53 -9.60
CA LYS A 67 8.12 -10.92 -9.63
C LYS A 67 8.56 -11.65 -8.34
N PRO A 68 8.40 -11.09 -7.13
CA PRO A 68 8.73 -11.82 -5.91
C PRO A 68 7.95 -13.13 -5.77
N MET A 69 6.68 -13.17 -6.17
CA MET A 69 5.86 -14.38 -6.12
C MET A 69 6.42 -15.51 -7.01
N ILE A 70 6.83 -15.19 -8.24
CA ILE A 70 7.44 -16.17 -9.16
C ILE A 70 8.77 -16.67 -8.61
N HIS A 71 9.54 -15.84 -7.93
CA HIS A 71 10.79 -16.23 -7.28
C HIS A 71 10.60 -16.99 -5.96
N GLY A 72 9.36 -17.36 -5.62
CA GLY A 72 9.06 -18.14 -4.41
C GLY A 72 9.21 -17.35 -3.12
N VAL A 73 9.23 -16.01 -3.19
CA VAL A 73 9.23 -15.18 -1.98
C VAL A 73 7.87 -15.32 -1.31
N ASP A 74 7.87 -15.64 -0.03
CA ASP A 74 6.67 -15.69 0.77
C ASP A 74 6.02 -14.30 0.82
N LEU A 75 4.81 -14.22 0.26
CA LEU A 75 4.08 -12.96 0.15
C LEU A 75 3.69 -12.39 1.53
N GLU A 76 3.54 -13.24 2.55
CA GLU A 76 3.25 -12.77 3.91
C GLU A 76 4.43 -12.01 4.48
N ASN A 77 5.65 -12.46 4.19
CA ASN A 77 6.86 -11.76 4.59
C ASN A 77 7.03 -10.39 3.92
N LEU A 78 6.44 -10.16 2.74
CA LEU A 78 6.48 -8.85 2.07
C LEU A 78 5.66 -7.78 2.79
N TYR A 79 4.69 -8.18 3.58
CA TYR A 79 3.83 -7.27 4.34
C TYR A 79 4.24 -7.12 5.80
N SER A 80 5.03 -8.07 6.34
CA SER A 80 5.52 -8.03 7.72
C SER A 80 6.77 -7.16 7.81
N PHE A 81 6.83 -6.28 8.80
CA PHE A 81 7.96 -5.37 8.98
C PHE A 81 8.09 -4.93 10.44
N LYS A 82 9.23 -4.36 10.78
CA LYS A 82 9.47 -3.67 12.04
C LYS A 82 9.59 -2.18 11.77
N TYR A 83 8.88 -1.39 12.54
CA TYR A 83 8.93 0.06 12.45
C TYR A 83 9.77 0.64 13.57
N ASN A 84 10.89 1.24 13.22
CA ASN A 84 11.76 1.96 14.16
C ASN A 84 11.20 3.37 14.35
N PHE A 85 10.28 3.50 15.30
CA PHE A 85 9.57 4.72 15.59
C PHE A 85 10.33 5.58 16.60
N HIS A 86 10.57 6.85 16.26
CA HIS A 86 11.17 7.83 17.16
C HIS A 86 10.10 8.86 17.59
N PRO A 87 9.57 8.80 18.81
CA PRO A 87 8.64 9.81 19.31
C PRO A 87 9.33 11.17 19.42
N LYS A 88 8.62 12.27 19.13
CA LYS A 88 9.20 13.64 19.08
C LYS A 88 9.90 14.08 20.36
N TYR A 89 9.48 13.55 21.50
CA TYR A 89 9.97 13.96 22.84
C TYR A 89 10.65 12.81 23.59
N ALA A 90 11.06 11.76 22.89
CA ALA A 90 11.76 10.64 23.49
C ALA A 90 13.23 10.65 23.07
N ASP A 91 14.10 10.27 23.99
CA ASP A 91 15.54 10.16 23.72
C ASP A 91 15.90 8.90 22.93
N THR A 92 14.99 7.92 22.92
CA THR A 92 15.21 6.62 22.28
C THR A 92 14.08 6.25 21.33
N SER A 93 14.44 5.52 20.29
CA SER A 93 13.48 4.92 19.36
C SER A 93 12.82 3.68 19.95
N VAL A 94 11.60 3.40 19.53
CA VAL A 94 10.85 2.19 19.89
C VAL A 94 10.68 1.33 18.64
N LEU A 95 11.08 0.07 18.73
CA LEU A 95 10.91 -0.88 17.63
C LEU A 95 9.54 -1.57 17.76
N VAL A 96 8.63 -1.29 16.84
CA VAL A 96 7.28 -1.88 16.79
C VAL A 96 7.23 -2.92 15.67
N SER A 97 6.87 -4.15 16.00
CA SER A 97 6.76 -5.24 15.03
C SER A 97 5.34 -5.35 14.49
N PHE A 98 5.22 -5.35 13.16
CA PHE A 98 4.01 -5.61 12.40
C PHE A 98 4.18 -6.96 11.71
N ASN A 99 3.69 -8.01 12.33
CA ASN A 99 3.74 -9.36 11.80
C ASN A 99 2.35 -9.77 11.30
N PHE A 100 2.25 -10.15 10.03
CA PHE A 100 1.02 -10.57 9.37
C PHE A 100 1.07 -12.04 8.94
N SER A 101 2.17 -12.76 9.25
CA SER A 101 2.23 -14.21 9.11
C SER A 101 1.34 -14.83 10.18
N GLY A 102 0.24 -15.43 9.79
CA GLY A 102 -0.70 -16.04 10.71
C GLY A 102 -0.59 -17.56 10.70
N ASP A 103 -0.73 -18.19 11.87
CA ASP A 103 -1.17 -19.55 11.96
C ASP A 103 -2.55 -19.70 11.31
N GLU A 104 -2.82 -20.87 10.71
CA GLU A 104 -4.08 -21.21 10.01
C GLU A 104 -5.35 -20.89 10.83
N TYR A 105 -5.25 -20.88 12.15
CA TYR A 105 -6.38 -20.70 13.08
C TYR A 105 -6.65 -19.24 13.49
N LEU A 106 -5.67 -18.35 13.44
CA LEU A 106 -5.83 -16.94 13.85
C LEU A 106 -5.04 -16.04 12.90
N PRO A 107 -5.66 -15.55 11.82
CA PRO A 107 -4.99 -14.59 10.95
C PRO A 107 -4.66 -13.32 11.75
N GLN A 108 -3.37 -13.08 12.00
CA GLN A 108 -2.87 -11.89 12.72
C GLN A 108 -2.97 -10.65 11.82
N ARG A 109 -4.20 -10.30 11.44
CA ARG A 109 -4.49 -9.15 10.57
C ARG A 109 -4.89 -7.89 11.33
N MET A 110 -5.02 -8.02 12.66
CA MET A 110 -5.38 -6.90 13.52
C MET A 110 -4.33 -6.71 14.61
N ILE A 111 -3.83 -5.50 14.73
CA ILE A 111 -2.84 -5.10 15.74
C ILE A 111 -3.44 -3.98 16.57
N ALA A 112 -3.50 -4.17 17.89
CA ALA A 112 -3.98 -3.16 18.82
C ALA A 112 -2.81 -2.45 19.51
N LEU A 113 -2.80 -1.12 19.43
CA LEU A 113 -1.85 -0.27 20.16
C LEU A 113 -2.46 0.18 21.48
N ILE A 114 -1.94 -0.33 22.58
CA ILE A 114 -2.39 -0.01 23.93
C ILE A 114 -1.29 0.75 24.67
N GLY A 115 -1.67 1.75 25.44
CA GLY A 115 -0.71 2.53 26.24
C GLY A 115 -1.36 3.74 26.90
N LYS A 116 -0.67 4.33 27.87
CA LYS A 116 -1.08 5.54 28.58
C LYS A 116 -1.26 6.74 27.64
N ASN A 117 -2.01 7.75 28.07
CA ASN A 117 -2.07 9.01 27.33
C ASN A 117 -0.68 9.65 27.29
N GLY A 118 -0.32 10.23 26.14
CA GLY A 118 1.02 10.77 25.92
C GLY A 118 2.09 9.76 25.48
N ALA A 119 1.81 8.44 25.43
CA ALA A 119 2.78 7.41 25.02
C ALA A 119 3.16 7.42 23.53
N GLY A 120 2.70 8.39 22.75
CA GLY A 120 3.06 8.51 21.33
C GLY A 120 2.20 7.69 20.35
N LYS A 121 1.09 7.05 20.80
CA LYS A 121 0.24 6.23 19.90
C LYS A 121 -0.21 6.96 18.64
N THR A 122 -0.76 8.16 18.80
CA THR A 122 -1.20 8.99 17.68
C THR A 122 -0.02 9.41 16.79
N GLN A 123 1.14 9.73 17.38
CA GLN A 123 2.34 10.06 16.61
C GLN A 123 2.80 8.87 15.74
N LEU A 124 2.81 7.66 16.30
CA LEU A 124 3.15 6.46 15.55
C LEU A 124 2.18 6.25 14.38
N LEU A 125 0.87 6.34 14.62
CA LEU A 125 -0.15 6.16 13.60
C LEU A 125 -0.13 7.24 12.50
N THR A 126 0.36 8.44 12.81
CA THR A 126 0.48 9.53 11.83
C THR A 126 1.79 9.48 11.06
N SER A 127 2.90 9.03 11.68
CA SER A 127 4.21 8.95 11.01
C SER A 127 4.37 7.70 10.15
N LEU A 128 3.82 6.56 10.57
CA LEU A 128 3.95 5.30 9.81
C LEU A 128 3.50 5.41 8.35
N PRO A 129 2.32 5.96 8.00
CA PRO A 129 1.92 6.14 6.62
C PRO A 129 2.85 7.03 5.80
N LEU A 130 3.44 8.05 6.45
CA LEU A 130 4.42 8.93 5.80
C LEU A 130 5.72 8.21 5.49
N ASP A 131 6.23 7.43 6.44
CA ASP A 131 7.46 6.66 6.26
C ASP A 131 7.29 5.56 5.19
N ILE A 132 6.12 4.92 5.13
CA ILE A 132 5.80 3.97 4.06
C ILE A 132 5.75 4.69 2.70
N ALA A 133 5.04 5.82 2.61
CA ALA A 133 4.92 6.60 1.37
C ALA A 133 6.26 7.13 0.87
N ASN A 134 7.13 7.56 1.79
CA ASN A 134 8.45 8.08 1.48
C ASN A 134 9.51 6.98 1.30
N LYS A 135 9.11 5.70 1.41
CA LYS A 135 10.02 4.54 1.33
C LYS A 135 11.22 4.66 2.28
N ASN A 136 10.97 5.07 3.53
CA ASN A 136 12.00 5.33 4.53
C ASN A 136 12.64 4.02 5.04
N SER A 137 13.70 3.56 4.36
CA SER A 137 14.41 2.32 4.69
C SER A 137 15.12 2.34 6.05
N LYS A 138 15.32 3.50 6.67
CA LYS A 138 15.91 3.60 8.02
C LYS A 138 14.86 3.32 9.10
N ALA A 139 13.60 3.63 8.82
CA ALA A 139 12.51 3.41 9.74
C ALA A 139 11.83 2.05 9.56
N LEU A 140 11.86 1.48 8.35
CA LEU A 140 11.16 0.26 7.97
C LEU A 140 12.16 -0.88 7.74
N LEU A 141 12.08 -1.94 8.56
CA LEU A 141 13.06 -3.03 8.62
C LEU A 141 12.38 -4.40 8.50
N PRO A 142 13.00 -5.41 7.92
CA PRO A 142 14.26 -5.38 7.16
C PRO A 142 14.07 -4.81 5.74
N HIS A 143 12.85 -4.61 5.32
CA HIS A 143 12.48 -4.08 4.01
C HIS A 143 11.25 -3.16 4.13
N ILE A 144 11.02 -2.39 3.09
CA ILE A 144 9.83 -1.54 2.98
C ILE A 144 8.65 -2.43 2.60
N PRO A 145 7.54 -2.43 3.38
CA PRO A 145 6.38 -3.26 3.07
C PRO A 145 5.72 -2.84 1.76
N VAL A 146 5.26 -3.84 0.99
CA VAL A 146 4.70 -3.63 -0.35
C VAL A 146 3.20 -3.34 -0.27
N TYR A 147 2.83 -2.19 0.28
CA TYR A 147 1.43 -1.74 0.27
C TYR A 147 1.15 -0.85 -0.94
N SER A 148 0.09 -1.16 -1.68
CA SER A 148 -0.42 -0.32 -2.76
C SER A 148 -1.32 0.80 -2.22
N LYS A 149 -1.97 0.56 -1.09
CA LYS A 149 -2.92 1.50 -0.50
C LYS A 149 -2.85 1.47 1.03
N VAL A 150 -2.84 2.64 1.63
CA VAL A 150 -3.01 2.82 3.09
C VAL A 150 -4.27 3.65 3.34
N ILE A 151 -5.14 3.16 4.17
CA ILE A 151 -6.36 3.86 4.58
C ILE A 151 -6.22 4.23 6.06
N ALA A 152 -6.13 5.53 6.35
CA ALA A 152 -6.15 6.02 7.71
C ALA A 152 -7.53 6.53 8.08
N VAL A 153 -8.07 6.04 9.19
CA VAL A 153 -9.37 6.46 9.72
C VAL A 153 -9.17 7.15 11.05
N SER A 154 -9.58 8.42 11.16
CA SER A 154 -9.53 9.17 12.40
C SER A 154 -10.71 10.12 12.54
N TYR A 155 -11.41 10.01 13.65
CA TYR A 155 -12.51 10.89 14.01
C TYR A 155 -12.18 11.83 15.17
N SER A 156 -10.91 11.98 15.53
CA SER A 156 -10.46 12.95 16.52
C SER A 156 -10.18 14.30 15.88
N THR A 157 -10.69 15.36 16.49
CA THR A 157 -10.40 16.75 16.10
C THR A 157 -8.97 17.17 16.45
N PHE A 158 -8.33 16.44 17.35
CA PHE A 158 -6.96 16.72 17.84
C PHE A 158 -5.87 16.02 17.03
N ASP A 159 -6.25 15.07 16.17
CA ASP A 159 -5.28 14.35 15.37
C ASP A 159 -4.79 15.21 14.19
N ASN A 160 -3.51 15.53 14.19
CA ASN A 160 -2.83 16.23 13.11
C ASN A 160 -2.17 15.21 12.18
N PHE A 161 -2.95 14.67 11.24
CA PHE A 161 -2.40 13.85 10.17
C PHE A 161 -1.79 14.73 9.09
N THR A 162 -0.49 14.62 8.89
CA THR A 162 0.14 15.11 7.65
C THR A 162 -0.19 14.09 6.57
N LEU A 163 -0.89 14.51 5.54
CA LEU A 163 -1.27 13.62 4.44
C LEU A 163 -0.07 13.45 3.50
N PRO A 164 0.40 12.21 3.26
CA PRO A 164 1.41 11.98 2.26
C PRO A 164 0.88 12.36 0.88
N LYS A 165 1.74 12.88 0.02
CA LYS A 165 1.38 13.15 -1.38
C LYS A 165 1.10 11.84 -2.08
N LYS A 166 0.02 11.80 -2.88
CA LYS A 166 -0.25 10.67 -3.76
C LYS A 166 0.86 10.57 -4.80
N THR A 167 1.43 9.39 -4.91
CA THR A 167 2.39 9.05 -5.97
C THR A 167 1.80 7.96 -6.86
N SER A 168 2.44 7.66 -7.99
CA SER A 168 2.06 6.52 -8.83
C SER A 168 2.12 5.19 -8.07
N ASP A 169 3.04 5.09 -7.11
CA ASP A 169 3.35 3.85 -6.41
C ASP A 169 2.66 3.71 -5.05
N PHE A 170 1.99 4.75 -4.58
CA PHE A 170 1.41 4.76 -3.23
C PHE A 170 0.13 5.56 -3.18
N ASN A 171 -0.96 4.88 -2.86
CA ASN A 171 -2.27 5.50 -2.72
C ASN A 171 -2.61 5.63 -1.22
N TYR A 172 -2.71 6.87 -0.75
CA TYR A 172 -3.13 7.18 0.61
C TYR A 172 -4.53 7.75 0.64
N VAL A 173 -5.39 7.18 1.47
CA VAL A 173 -6.76 7.64 1.67
C VAL A 173 -6.98 7.99 3.13
N TYR A 174 -7.29 9.24 3.40
CA TYR A 174 -7.69 9.68 4.75
C TYR A 174 -9.20 9.77 4.87
N CYS A 175 -9.76 9.02 5.82
CA CYS A 175 -11.17 9.03 6.18
C CYS A 175 -11.30 9.63 7.58
N GLY A 176 -11.64 10.93 7.66
CA GLY A 176 -11.75 11.61 8.94
C GLY A 176 -12.35 13.00 8.83
N LEU A 177 -12.28 13.72 9.96
CA LEU A 177 -12.91 15.03 10.12
C LEU A 177 -12.18 16.17 9.40
N ARG A 178 -10.94 15.94 8.93
CA ARG A 178 -10.14 16.99 8.27
C ARG A 178 -10.20 16.88 6.75
N ASP A 179 -9.99 18.00 6.09
CA ASP A 179 -9.80 18.07 4.63
C ASP A 179 -8.32 17.84 4.26
N GLU A 180 -8.00 17.93 2.98
CA GLU A 180 -6.63 17.77 2.46
C GLU A 180 -5.69 18.90 2.90
N GLN A 181 -6.24 20.04 3.31
CA GLN A 181 -5.51 21.18 3.85
C GLN A 181 -5.33 21.11 5.38
N GLY A 182 -5.88 20.08 6.03
CA GLY A 182 -5.81 19.87 7.47
C GLY A 182 -6.88 20.60 8.29
N ASN A 183 -7.82 21.31 7.65
CA ASN A 183 -8.91 21.99 8.35
C ASN A 183 -10.02 21.03 8.73
N VAL A 184 -10.70 21.30 9.84
CA VAL A 184 -11.86 20.51 10.26
C VAL A 184 -13.03 20.77 9.32
N ARG A 185 -13.54 19.71 8.67
CA ARG A 185 -14.68 19.79 7.74
C ARG A 185 -15.95 20.20 8.50
N SER A 186 -16.73 21.11 7.89
CA SER A 186 -18.06 21.40 8.40
C SER A 186 -18.98 20.18 8.33
N LYS A 187 -20.05 20.16 9.14
CA LYS A 187 -21.07 19.07 9.10
C LYS A 187 -21.61 18.85 7.68
N LYS A 188 -21.84 19.91 6.93
CA LYS A 188 -22.30 19.86 5.52
C LYS A 188 -21.25 19.20 4.63
N GLY A 189 -19.97 19.51 4.79
CA GLY A 189 -18.89 18.90 4.03
C GLY A 189 -18.69 17.41 4.33
N GLN A 190 -18.92 16.98 5.57
CA GLN A 190 -18.88 15.56 5.95
C GLN A 190 -20.03 14.78 5.28
N LEU A 191 -21.26 15.30 5.33
CA LEU A 191 -22.42 14.71 4.66
C LEU A 191 -22.25 14.63 3.15
N GLN A 192 -21.67 15.65 2.54
CA GLN A 192 -21.41 15.66 1.10
C GLN A 192 -20.37 14.61 0.69
N LYS A 193 -19.30 14.41 1.49
CA LYS A 193 -18.32 13.33 1.28
C LYS A 193 -18.98 11.96 1.38
N PHE A 194 -19.81 11.74 2.39
CA PHE A 194 -20.56 10.49 2.55
C PHE A 194 -21.47 10.23 1.34
N HIS A 195 -22.25 11.20 0.94
CA HIS A 195 -23.14 11.11 -0.21
C HIS A 195 -22.38 10.81 -1.53
N ASN A 196 -21.25 11.47 -1.75
CA ASN A 196 -20.43 11.22 -2.93
C ASN A 196 -19.80 9.81 -2.93
N THR A 197 -19.42 9.32 -1.76
CA THR A 197 -18.91 7.96 -1.60
C THR A 197 -20.01 6.93 -1.86
N TRP A 198 -21.20 7.16 -1.30
CA TRP A 198 -22.37 6.32 -1.54
C TRP A 198 -22.70 6.20 -3.03
N LYS A 199 -22.80 7.34 -3.73
CA LYS A 199 -23.04 7.35 -5.18
C LYS A 199 -21.98 6.60 -6.00
N LYS A 200 -20.72 6.58 -5.55
CA LYS A 200 -19.67 5.79 -6.22
C LYS A 200 -19.89 4.31 -6.05
N ILE A 201 -20.31 3.88 -4.86
CA ILE A 201 -20.61 2.46 -4.57
C ILE A 201 -21.83 2.00 -5.40
N GLU A 202 -22.88 2.80 -5.49
CA GLU A 202 -24.06 2.47 -6.30
C GLU A 202 -23.76 2.31 -7.80
N LYS A 203 -22.80 3.08 -8.33
CA LYS A 203 -22.39 2.98 -9.74
C LYS A 203 -21.51 1.78 -10.05
N GLN A 204 -21.00 1.06 -9.03
CA GLN A 204 -20.15 -0.12 -9.20
C GLN A 204 -20.94 -1.44 -9.08
N LYS A 205 -22.23 -1.37 -8.78
CA LYS A 205 -23.18 -2.49 -8.85
C LYS A 205 -23.83 -2.55 -10.23
#